data_33acf38219289a8b762c003f97cebf24
#
_entry.id   33acf38219289a8b762c003f97cebf24
#
_cell.length_a   1.000
_cell.length_b   1.000
_cell.length_c   1.000
_cell.angle_alpha   90.00
_cell.angle_beta   90.00
_cell.angle_gamma   90.00
#
_symmetry.space_group_name_H-M   'P 1'
#
loop_
_entity.id
_entity.type
_entity.pdbx_description
1 polymer ?
#
loop_
_entity_poly.entity_id
_entity_poly.type
_entity_poly.pdbx_seq_one_letter_code
_entity_poly.pdbx_strand_id
1 'polypeptide(L)'
;MTYNLSSIMTRAWEILRSNFGGKVTRHKLRMALEDAWAEAKAALKRAMESDEVRQLKDAILCIECKSRLTQQNHEELASLRAALGIAQKRSLIESDKGRFASVVFTKKDGSVRKMRVQPAKLKFHVKGDAASEAAQRAVETRKARHPHLLPVWDVEASAPRSVNLATVSRIAIDGAVHEYRV
;
A
#
# COMPACT_ATOMS: atom_id res chain seq x y z
N MET A 1 7.15 -15.37 -0.82
CA MET A 1 6.97 -15.79 0.59
C MET A 1 5.92 -16.86 0.63
N THR A 2 6.19 -17.97 1.31
CA THR A 2 5.30 -19.11 1.44
C THR A 2 4.77 -19.17 2.88
N TYR A 3 3.55 -19.69 3.06
CA TYR A 3 3.00 -19.92 4.39
C TYR A 3 3.75 -21.05 5.10
N ASN A 4 4.08 -20.85 6.38
CA ASN A 4 4.61 -21.92 7.22
C ASN A 4 3.43 -22.70 7.83
N LEU A 5 3.14 -23.87 7.27
CA LEU A 5 2.02 -24.72 7.71
C LEU A 5 2.18 -25.20 9.16
N SER A 6 3.42 -25.49 9.59
CA SER A 6 3.69 -25.91 10.97
C SER A 6 3.31 -24.82 11.97
N SER A 7 3.69 -23.56 11.71
CA SER A 7 3.34 -22.45 12.60
C SER A 7 1.83 -22.19 12.63
N ILE A 8 1.14 -22.35 11.51
CA ILE A 8 -0.32 -22.20 11.45
C ILE A 8 -1.01 -23.31 12.27
N MET A 9 -0.54 -24.56 12.17
CA MET A 9 -1.06 -25.65 12.98
C MET A 9 -0.82 -25.43 14.47
N THR A 10 0.39 -25.03 14.87
CA THR A 10 0.70 -24.69 16.27
C THR A 10 -0.24 -23.61 16.78
N ARG A 11 -0.44 -22.53 16.01
CA ARG A 11 -1.34 -21.44 16.37
C ARG A 11 -2.80 -21.91 16.48
N ALA A 12 -3.27 -22.77 15.59
CA ALA A 12 -4.61 -23.34 15.66
C ALA A 12 -4.82 -24.16 16.95
N TRP A 13 -3.82 -24.93 17.39
CA TRP A 13 -3.86 -25.64 18.67
C TRP A 13 -3.87 -24.69 19.88
N GLU A 14 -3.17 -23.56 19.82
CA GLU A 14 -3.21 -22.52 20.86
C GLU A 14 -4.61 -21.90 20.97
N ILE A 15 -5.19 -21.48 19.83
CA ILE A 15 -6.55 -20.93 19.77
C ILE A 15 -7.57 -21.96 20.29
N LEU A 16 -7.42 -23.21 19.91
CA LEU A 16 -8.32 -24.28 20.37
C LEU A 16 -8.27 -24.45 21.88
N ARG A 17 -7.08 -24.40 22.49
CA ARG A 17 -6.90 -24.51 23.95
C ARG A 17 -7.42 -23.30 24.69
N SER A 18 -7.23 -22.09 24.15
CA SER A 18 -7.64 -20.84 24.81
C SER A 18 -9.14 -20.58 24.71
N ASN A 19 -9.74 -20.81 23.53
CA ASN A 19 -11.11 -20.38 23.25
C ASN A 19 -12.13 -21.50 23.36
N PHE A 20 -11.70 -22.78 23.23
CA PHE A 20 -12.59 -23.93 23.16
C PHE A 20 -12.23 -24.99 24.21
N GLY A 21 -12.52 -24.77 25.50
CA GLY A 21 -12.29 -25.77 26.54
C GLY A 21 -13.03 -27.11 26.32
N GLY A 22 -12.56 -28.20 26.97
CA GLY A 22 -13.17 -29.51 26.93
C GLY A 22 -12.76 -30.37 25.74
N LYS A 23 -13.58 -31.40 25.38
CA LYS A 23 -13.23 -32.35 24.30
C LYS A 23 -13.04 -31.62 22.94
N VAL A 24 -11.96 -31.96 22.26
CA VAL A 24 -11.67 -31.51 20.89
C VAL A 24 -12.66 -32.18 19.94
N THR A 25 -13.46 -31.36 19.26
CA THR A 25 -14.37 -31.84 18.21
C THR A 25 -13.88 -31.37 16.85
N ARG A 26 -14.26 -32.07 15.79
CA ARG A 26 -13.92 -31.70 14.41
C ARG A 26 -14.36 -30.27 14.07
N HIS A 27 -15.51 -29.82 14.59
CA HIS A 27 -16.03 -28.47 14.40
C HIS A 27 -15.14 -27.43 15.08
N LYS A 28 -14.76 -27.63 16.36
CA LYS A 28 -13.87 -26.70 17.09
C LYS A 28 -12.50 -26.61 16.45
N LEU A 29 -11.93 -27.71 15.98
CA LEU A 29 -10.65 -27.73 15.28
C LEU A 29 -10.74 -26.96 13.96
N ARG A 30 -11.85 -27.10 13.21
CA ARG A 30 -12.05 -26.35 11.97
C ARG A 30 -12.08 -24.84 12.24
N MET A 31 -12.83 -24.37 13.23
CA MET A 31 -12.88 -22.94 13.59
C MET A 31 -11.51 -22.41 13.99
N ALA A 32 -10.78 -23.13 14.84
CA ALA A 32 -9.45 -22.72 15.25
C ALA A 32 -8.44 -22.67 14.07
N LEU A 33 -8.59 -23.56 13.08
CA LEU A 33 -7.80 -23.52 11.86
C LEU A 33 -8.17 -22.32 10.96
N GLU A 34 -9.46 -22.02 10.81
CA GLU A 34 -9.93 -20.85 10.06
C GLU A 34 -9.37 -19.56 10.65
N ASP A 35 -9.41 -19.42 11.99
CA ASP A 35 -8.84 -18.26 12.71
C ASP A 35 -7.31 -18.19 12.54
N ALA A 36 -6.59 -19.29 12.71
CA ALA A 36 -5.13 -19.32 12.52
C ALA A 36 -4.72 -18.98 11.07
N TRP A 37 -5.47 -19.43 10.09
CA TRP A 37 -5.26 -19.06 8.69
C TRP A 37 -5.56 -17.58 8.42
N ALA A 38 -6.61 -17.04 9.03
CA ALA A 38 -6.94 -15.61 8.92
C ALA A 38 -5.81 -14.75 9.51
N GLU A 39 -5.29 -15.12 10.70
CA GLU A 39 -4.14 -14.46 11.33
C GLU A 39 -2.88 -14.53 10.44
N ALA A 40 -2.57 -15.72 9.89
CA ALA A 40 -1.41 -15.90 9.01
C ALA A 40 -1.52 -15.07 7.71
N LYS A 41 -2.70 -15.00 7.10
CA LYS A 41 -2.97 -14.16 5.94
C LYS A 41 -2.82 -12.67 6.28
N ALA A 42 -3.33 -12.23 7.42
CA ALA A 42 -3.22 -10.86 7.89
C ALA A 42 -1.76 -10.48 8.18
N ALA A 43 -0.99 -11.37 8.81
CA ALA A 43 0.43 -11.18 9.08
C ALA A 43 1.25 -11.07 7.78
N LEU A 44 0.97 -11.93 6.79
CA LEU A 44 1.63 -11.88 5.49
C LEU A 44 1.29 -10.57 4.76
N LYS A 45 0.02 -10.16 4.77
CA LYS A 45 -0.42 -8.89 4.18
C LYS A 45 0.28 -7.71 4.83
N ARG A 46 0.39 -7.68 6.18
CA ARG A 46 1.16 -6.65 6.91
C ARG A 46 2.64 -6.64 6.53
N ALA A 47 3.26 -7.81 6.41
CA ALA A 47 4.67 -7.92 6.03
C ALA A 47 4.95 -7.44 4.60
N MET A 48 3.94 -7.45 3.73
CA MET A 48 4.02 -6.94 2.36
C MET A 48 3.71 -5.44 2.25
N GLU A 49 3.13 -4.83 3.27
CA GLU A 49 2.87 -3.39 3.30
C GLU A 49 4.17 -2.61 3.52
N SER A 50 4.29 -1.46 2.84
CA SER A 50 5.42 -0.55 3.08
C SER A 50 5.38 0.02 4.50
N ASP A 51 6.55 0.35 5.05
CA ASP A 51 6.66 0.94 6.39
C ASP A 51 5.84 2.23 6.51
N GLU A 52 5.82 3.06 5.46
CA GLU A 52 5.01 4.28 5.40
C GLU A 52 3.52 3.98 5.57
N VAL A 53 2.99 2.96 4.90
CA VAL A 53 1.58 2.56 5.02
C VAL A 53 1.26 2.06 6.43
N ARG A 54 2.16 1.29 7.04
CA ARG A 54 2.00 0.80 8.42
C ARG A 54 1.96 1.95 9.43
N GLN A 55 2.93 2.87 9.36
CA GLN A 55 2.99 4.03 10.24
C GLN A 55 1.73 4.90 10.15
N LEU A 56 1.23 5.15 8.95
CA LEU A 56 -0.01 5.92 8.75
C LEU A 56 -1.24 5.21 9.34
N LYS A 57 -1.34 3.88 9.19
CA LYS A 57 -2.42 3.10 9.81
C LYS A 57 -2.37 3.13 11.33
N ASP A 58 -1.18 2.99 11.91
CA ASP A 58 -0.99 3.02 13.35
C ASP A 58 -1.31 4.42 13.92
N ALA A 59 -0.93 5.50 13.22
CA ALA A 59 -1.29 6.86 13.60
C ALA A 59 -2.81 7.11 13.57
N ILE A 60 -3.50 6.62 12.54
CA ILE A 60 -4.96 6.69 12.43
C ILE A 60 -5.60 5.94 13.61
N LEU A 61 -5.19 4.71 13.85
CA LEU A 61 -5.71 3.89 14.94
C LEU A 61 -5.50 4.55 16.30
N CYS A 62 -4.33 5.15 16.54
CA CYS A 62 -4.03 5.87 17.78
C CYS A 62 -5.00 7.03 18.05
N ILE A 63 -5.43 7.75 17.00
CA ILE A 63 -6.41 8.82 17.16
C ILE A 63 -7.82 8.25 17.34
N GLU A 64 -8.20 7.22 16.54
CA GLU A 64 -9.52 6.59 16.62
C GLU A 64 -9.79 5.91 17.98
N CYS A 65 -8.75 5.42 18.65
CA CYS A 65 -8.87 4.81 19.98
C CYS A 65 -9.06 5.83 21.11
N LYS A 66 -9.03 7.14 20.86
CA LYS A 66 -9.31 8.15 21.89
C LYS A 66 -10.78 8.11 22.28
N SER A 67 -11.08 8.15 23.57
CA SER A 67 -12.45 8.10 24.11
C SER A 67 -13.32 9.28 23.67
N ARG A 68 -12.72 10.42 23.33
CA ARG A 68 -13.39 11.61 22.82
C ARG A 68 -12.58 12.25 21.70
N LEU A 69 -13.20 12.40 20.53
CA LEU A 69 -12.59 13.07 19.38
C LEU A 69 -12.96 14.56 19.38
N THR A 70 -11.95 15.41 19.23
CA THR A 70 -12.09 16.85 19.03
C THR A 70 -12.19 17.17 17.54
N GLN A 71 -12.61 18.40 17.20
CA GLN A 71 -12.61 18.88 15.81
C GLN A 71 -11.22 18.76 15.17
N GLN A 72 -10.17 19.10 15.90
CA GLN A 72 -8.78 18.96 15.45
C GLN A 72 -8.41 17.50 15.15
N ASN A 73 -8.89 16.54 15.95
CA ASN A 73 -8.68 15.11 15.67
C ASN A 73 -9.37 14.66 14.37
N HIS A 74 -10.56 15.19 14.07
CA HIS A 74 -11.26 14.89 12.80
C HIS A 74 -10.50 15.42 11.59
N GLU A 75 -9.95 16.63 11.66
CA GLU A 75 -9.13 17.23 10.60
C GLU A 75 -7.82 16.45 10.39
N GLU A 76 -7.16 16.07 11.50
CA GLU A 76 -5.96 15.23 11.45
C GLU A 76 -6.24 13.85 10.86
N LEU A 77 -7.33 13.19 11.25
CA LEU A 77 -7.78 11.92 10.66
C LEU A 77 -8.04 12.05 9.16
N ALA A 78 -8.68 13.12 8.72
CA ALA A 78 -8.93 13.35 7.30
C ALA A 78 -7.61 13.48 6.51
N SER A 79 -6.64 14.21 7.04
CA SER A 79 -5.32 14.37 6.42
C SER A 79 -4.54 13.06 6.39
N LEU A 80 -4.52 12.29 7.47
CA LEU A 80 -3.85 10.99 7.56
C LEU A 80 -4.48 9.95 6.61
N ARG A 81 -5.81 9.93 6.51
CA ARG A 81 -6.52 9.04 5.57
C ARG A 81 -6.21 9.39 4.11
N ALA A 82 -6.12 10.68 3.78
CA ALA A 82 -5.70 11.13 2.45
C ALA A 82 -4.25 10.71 2.15
N ALA A 83 -3.32 10.91 3.10
CA ALA A 83 -1.93 10.47 2.98
C ALA A 83 -1.82 8.95 2.84
N LEU A 84 -2.60 8.18 3.62
CA LEU A 84 -2.67 6.72 3.52
C LEU A 84 -3.13 6.26 2.14
N GLY A 85 -4.15 6.90 1.56
CA GLY A 85 -4.62 6.59 0.21
C GLY A 85 -3.54 6.82 -0.86
N ILE A 86 -2.75 7.89 -0.72
CA ILE A 86 -1.61 8.18 -1.60
C ILE A 86 -0.50 7.13 -1.43
N ALA A 87 -0.13 6.80 -0.18
CA ALA A 87 0.90 5.81 0.12
C ALA A 87 0.53 4.40 -0.38
N GLN A 88 -0.72 4.00 -0.22
CA GLN A 88 -1.23 2.71 -0.74
C GLN A 88 -1.17 2.64 -2.26
N LYS A 89 -1.62 3.68 -2.97
CA LYS A 89 -1.54 3.75 -4.44
C LYS A 89 -0.09 3.70 -4.93
N ARG A 90 0.82 4.41 -4.23
CA ARG A 90 2.26 4.37 -4.51
C ARG A 90 2.82 2.97 -4.34
N SER A 91 2.61 2.35 -3.17
CA SER A 91 3.08 1.01 -2.86
C SER A 91 2.56 -0.03 -3.87
N LEU A 92 1.30 0.09 -4.30
CA LEU A 92 0.71 -0.79 -5.31
C LEU A 92 1.41 -0.66 -6.66
N ILE A 93 1.68 0.57 -7.14
CA ILE A 93 2.36 0.80 -8.42
C ILE A 93 3.83 0.35 -8.34
N GLU A 94 4.52 0.62 -7.22
CA GLU A 94 5.93 0.26 -7.02
C GLU A 94 6.13 -1.24 -6.75
N SER A 95 5.10 -1.96 -6.29
CA SER A 95 5.16 -3.41 -6.09
C SER A 95 5.26 -4.22 -7.38
N ASP A 96 5.05 -3.57 -8.52
CA ASP A 96 5.14 -4.15 -9.85
C ASP A 96 6.59 -4.46 -10.25
N LYS A 97 7.05 -5.63 -9.87
CA LYS A 97 8.42 -6.17 -10.03
C LYS A 97 8.93 -6.19 -11.49
N GLY A 98 8.83 -5.05 -12.20
CA GLY A 98 9.28 -4.88 -13.58
C GLY A 98 8.20 -5.12 -14.65
N ARG A 99 6.96 -5.35 -14.24
CA ARG A 99 5.80 -5.47 -15.13
C ARG A 99 5.22 -4.09 -15.46
N PHE A 100 4.07 -4.06 -16.07
CA PHE A 100 3.36 -2.84 -16.44
C PHE A 100 2.12 -2.65 -15.58
N ALA A 101 1.95 -1.46 -15.02
CA ALA A 101 0.69 -1.03 -14.44
C ALA A 101 -0.02 -0.06 -15.40
N SER A 102 -1.34 -0.17 -15.53
CA SER A 102 -2.16 0.80 -16.24
C SER A 102 -2.83 1.71 -15.22
N VAL A 103 -2.57 3.02 -15.31
CA VAL A 103 -3.07 4.02 -14.36
C VAL A 103 -3.94 5.03 -15.10
N VAL A 104 -5.11 5.32 -14.52
CA VAL A 104 -6.03 6.38 -14.98
C VAL A 104 -6.11 7.45 -13.91
N PHE A 105 -5.85 8.70 -14.29
CA PHE A 105 -5.90 9.84 -13.37
C PHE A 105 -6.33 11.12 -14.08
N THR A 106 -6.79 12.08 -13.30
CA THR A 106 -7.14 13.41 -13.81
C THR A 106 -5.94 14.34 -13.72
N LYS A 107 -5.58 14.98 -14.83
CA LYS A 107 -4.52 15.99 -14.90
C LYS A 107 -4.97 17.32 -14.26
N LYS A 108 -4.01 18.24 -14.10
CA LYS A 108 -4.27 19.59 -13.56
C LYS A 108 -5.25 20.40 -14.42
N ASP A 109 -5.31 20.13 -15.72
CA ASP A 109 -6.24 20.75 -16.68
C ASP A 109 -7.65 20.13 -16.68
N GLY A 110 -7.92 19.16 -15.78
CA GLY A 110 -9.20 18.46 -15.69
C GLY A 110 -9.35 17.30 -16.68
N SER A 111 -8.43 17.12 -17.62
CA SER A 111 -8.52 16.04 -18.59
C SER A 111 -8.11 14.69 -17.97
N VAL A 112 -8.85 13.62 -18.30
CA VAL A 112 -8.53 12.26 -17.88
C VAL A 112 -7.40 11.73 -18.74
N ARG A 113 -6.40 11.12 -18.09
CA ARG A 113 -5.27 10.48 -18.74
C ARG A 113 -5.18 9.01 -18.35
N LYS A 114 -5.09 8.15 -19.35
CA LYS A 114 -4.67 6.76 -19.19
C LYS A 114 -3.19 6.66 -19.53
N MET A 115 -2.41 5.99 -18.70
CA MET A 115 -0.96 5.85 -18.87
C MET A 115 -0.55 4.43 -18.53
N ARG A 116 0.32 3.86 -19.34
CA ARG A 116 0.96 2.56 -19.08
C ARG A 116 2.33 2.81 -18.47
N VAL A 117 2.48 2.50 -17.19
CA VAL A 117 3.66 2.85 -16.40
C VAL A 117 4.50 1.63 -16.07
N GLN A 118 5.83 1.84 -16.01
CA GLN A 118 6.80 0.84 -15.58
C GLN A 118 7.82 1.50 -14.64
N PRO A 119 7.57 1.52 -13.32
CA PRO A 119 8.44 2.20 -12.37
C PRO A 119 9.88 1.67 -12.38
N ALA A 120 10.06 0.35 -12.49
CA ALA A 120 11.37 -0.29 -12.49
C ALA A 120 12.27 0.17 -13.65
N LYS A 121 11.70 0.58 -14.78
CA LYS A 121 12.45 1.06 -15.95
C LYS A 121 13.01 2.47 -15.74
N LEU A 122 12.37 3.27 -14.88
CA LEU A 122 12.80 4.66 -14.63
C LEU A 122 14.26 4.74 -14.18
N LYS A 123 14.73 3.82 -13.35
CA LYS A 123 16.12 3.79 -12.85
C LYS A 123 17.19 3.73 -13.95
N PHE A 124 16.87 3.20 -15.12
CA PHE A 124 17.82 3.14 -16.25
C PHE A 124 17.86 4.44 -17.05
N HIS A 125 16.92 5.34 -16.84
CA HIS A 125 16.79 6.62 -17.56
C HIS A 125 17.06 7.84 -16.68
N VAL A 126 17.28 7.63 -15.37
CA VAL A 126 17.62 8.68 -14.39
C VAL A 126 18.99 8.33 -13.80
N LYS A 127 19.83 9.32 -13.60
CA LYS A 127 21.18 9.11 -13.05
C LYS A 127 21.19 8.50 -11.63
N GLY A 128 20.07 8.54 -10.91
CA GLY A 128 19.92 7.94 -9.58
C GLY A 128 21.08 8.29 -8.65
N ASP A 129 21.75 7.27 -8.10
CA ASP A 129 22.88 7.42 -7.17
C ASP A 129 24.14 8.02 -7.82
N ALA A 130 24.24 7.98 -9.15
CA ALA A 130 25.32 8.63 -9.91
C ALA A 130 25.06 10.13 -10.17
N ALA A 131 23.93 10.67 -9.69
CA ALA A 131 23.64 12.09 -9.79
C ALA A 131 24.47 12.89 -8.76
N SER A 132 24.76 14.17 -9.07
CA SER A 132 25.42 15.05 -8.12
C SER A 132 24.60 15.22 -6.84
N GLU A 133 25.25 15.47 -5.71
CA GLU A 133 24.56 15.69 -4.43
C GLU A 133 23.47 16.78 -4.52
N ALA A 134 23.73 17.84 -5.27
CA ALA A 134 22.73 18.91 -5.50
C ALA A 134 21.48 18.38 -6.22
N ALA A 135 21.65 17.48 -7.19
CA ALA A 135 20.54 16.85 -7.90
C ALA A 135 19.78 15.87 -6.99
N GLN A 136 20.47 15.12 -6.16
CA GLN A 136 19.84 14.21 -5.18
C GLN A 136 19.02 15.01 -4.17
N ARG A 137 19.56 16.07 -3.57
CA ARG A 137 18.84 16.98 -2.67
C ARG A 137 17.63 17.63 -3.34
N ALA A 138 17.72 17.99 -4.63
CA ALA A 138 16.58 18.54 -5.37
C ALA A 138 15.46 17.52 -5.57
N VAL A 139 15.81 16.25 -5.78
CA VAL A 139 14.82 15.15 -5.87
C VAL A 139 14.13 14.92 -4.53
N GLU A 140 14.89 14.87 -3.42
CA GLU A 140 14.33 14.74 -2.06
C GLU A 140 13.41 15.90 -1.70
N THR A 141 13.85 17.14 -1.98
CA THR A 141 13.03 18.33 -1.75
C THR A 141 11.73 18.30 -2.56
N ARG A 142 11.78 17.84 -3.80
CA ARG A 142 10.59 17.68 -4.64
C ARG A 142 9.67 16.61 -4.11
N LYS A 143 10.21 15.47 -3.66
CA LYS A 143 9.45 14.37 -3.05
C LYS A 143 8.74 14.86 -1.77
N ALA A 144 9.44 15.62 -0.93
CA ALA A 144 8.87 16.18 0.29
C ALA A 144 7.77 17.23 0.02
N ARG A 145 7.97 18.11 -0.97
CA ARG A 145 6.98 19.15 -1.33
C ARG A 145 5.77 18.59 -2.07
N HIS A 146 5.93 17.51 -2.82
CA HIS A 146 4.88 16.95 -3.67
C HIS A 146 4.73 15.43 -3.47
N PRO A 147 4.34 14.98 -2.25
CA PRO A 147 4.24 13.55 -1.94
C PRO A 147 3.19 12.82 -2.78
N HIS A 148 2.25 13.55 -3.39
CA HIS A 148 1.22 13.01 -4.28
C HIS A 148 1.72 12.75 -5.71
N LEU A 149 2.92 13.22 -6.08
CA LEU A 149 3.49 12.97 -7.41
C LEU A 149 4.45 11.78 -7.38
N LEU A 150 4.16 10.78 -8.21
CA LEU A 150 5.02 9.61 -8.40
C LEU A 150 5.72 9.70 -9.75
N PRO A 151 7.06 9.81 -9.79
CA PRO A 151 7.80 9.72 -11.04
C PRO A 151 7.78 8.29 -11.55
N VAL A 152 7.49 8.09 -12.84
CA VAL A 152 7.38 6.79 -13.50
C VAL A 152 7.91 6.87 -14.92
N TRP A 153 8.23 5.71 -15.51
CA TRP A 153 8.45 5.59 -16.94
C TRP A 153 7.12 5.35 -17.64
N ASP A 154 6.74 6.26 -18.54
CA ASP A 154 5.60 6.09 -19.44
C ASP A 154 6.03 5.27 -20.66
N VAL A 155 5.47 4.10 -20.82
CA VAL A 155 5.87 3.16 -21.88
C VAL A 155 5.45 3.63 -23.26
N GLU A 156 4.27 4.23 -23.36
CA GLU A 156 3.72 4.72 -24.64
C GLU A 156 4.45 5.96 -25.13
N ALA A 157 4.76 6.87 -24.21
CA ALA A 157 5.52 8.08 -24.54
C ALA A 157 7.03 7.86 -24.60
N SER A 158 7.54 6.71 -24.16
CA SER A 158 8.97 6.41 -24.02
C SER A 158 9.75 7.52 -23.28
N ALA A 159 9.17 8.06 -22.21
CA ALA A 159 9.73 9.19 -21.47
C ALA A 159 9.37 9.13 -19.97
N PRO A 160 10.22 9.73 -19.08
CA PRO A 160 9.90 9.89 -17.69
C PRO A 160 8.73 10.88 -17.52
N ARG A 161 7.74 10.52 -16.74
CA ARG A 161 6.56 11.33 -16.43
C ARG A 161 6.19 11.19 -14.97
N SER A 162 5.24 12.02 -14.48
CA SER A 162 4.71 11.93 -13.13
C SER A 162 3.23 11.58 -13.16
N VAL A 163 2.82 10.66 -12.27
CA VAL A 163 1.43 10.34 -11.98
C VAL A 163 1.00 11.12 -10.75
N ASN A 164 -0.15 11.78 -10.80
CA ASN A 164 -0.75 12.40 -9.63
C ASN A 164 -1.60 11.37 -8.87
N LEU A 165 -1.05 10.81 -7.79
CA LEU A 165 -1.69 9.79 -6.97
C LEU A 165 -2.97 10.26 -6.29
N ALA A 166 -3.10 11.57 -6.02
CA ALA A 166 -4.30 12.14 -5.41
C ALA A 166 -5.53 12.03 -6.34
N THR A 167 -5.31 12.14 -7.66
CA THR A 167 -6.37 12.12 -8.67
C THR A 167 -6.47 10.79 -9.44
N VAL A 168 -5.78 9.73 -8.98
CA VAL A 168 -5.89 8.40 -9.56
C VAL A 168 -7.25 7.82 -9.25
N SER A 169 -8.00 7.47 -10.31
CA SER A 169 -9.31 6.81 -10.24
C SER A 169 -9.24 5.30 -10.45
N ARG A 170 -8.23 4.80 -11.19
CA ARG A 170 -8.09 3.37 -11.50
C ARG A 170 -6.64 2.97 -11.65
N ILE A 171 -6.30 1.82 -11.06
CA ILE A 171 -5.01 1.13 -11.26
C ILE A 171 -5.31 -0.30 -11.66
N ALA A 172 -4.77 -0.76 -12.77
CA ALA A 172 -4.83 -2.17 -13.18
C ALA A 172 -3.40 -2.73 -13.20
N ILE A 173 -3.17 -3.78 -12.42
CA ILE A 173 -1.87 -4.44 -12.23
C ILE A 173 -2.07 -5.93 -12.03
N ASP A 174 -1.26 -6.76 -12.64
CA ASP A 174 -1.28 -8.23 -12.53
C ASP A 174 -2.69 -8.86 -12.75
N GLY A 175 -3.49 -8.27 -13.65
CA GLY A 175 -4.85 -8.72 -13.91
C GLY A 175 -5.90 -8.25 -12.89
N ALA A 176 -5.48 -7.68 -11.76
CA ALA A 176 -6.36 -7.06 -10.77
C ALA A 176 -6.64 -5.59 -11.12
N VAL A 177 -7.87 -5.15 -10.88
CA VAL A 177 -8.32 -3.78 -11.09
C VAL A 177 -8.71 -3.18 -9.75
N HIS A 178 -8.10 -2.04 -9.41
CA HIS A 178 -8.38 -1.26 -8.22
C HIS A 178 -9.01 0.07 -8.64
N GLU A 179 -10.21 0.34 -8.18
CA GLU A 179 -10.94 1.58 -8.44
C GLU A 179 -11.00 2.43 -7.18
N TYR A 180 -10.83 3.73 -7.36
CA TYR A 180 -10.81 4.72 -6.28
C TYR A 180 -11.81 5.82 -6.59
N ARG A 181 -12.57 6.22 -5.59
CA ARG A 181 -13.38 7.44 -5.66
C ARG A 181 -12.44 8.64 -5.52
N VAL A 182 -12.51 9.57 -6.46
CA VAL A 182 -11.75 10.82 -6.49
C VAL A 182 -12.68 11.97 -6.15
#